data_8026a6d137f4ce17833898eb6489b670
#
_entry.id   8026a6d137f4ce17833898eb6489b670
#
_cell.length_a   1.000
_cell.length_b   1.000
_cell.length_c   1.000
_cell.angle_alpha   90.00
_cell.angle_beta   90.00
_cell.angle_gamma   90.00
#
_symmetry.space_group_name_H-M   'P 1'
#
loop_
_entity.id
_entity.type
_entity.pdbx_description
1 polymer ?
#
loop_
_entity_poly.entity_id
_entity_poly.type
_entity_poly.pdbx_seq_one_letter_code
_entity_poly.pdbx_strand_id
1 'polypeptide(L)'
;MTGETQLRARRTRIKILKAIAGLNRSAGFSEIRDATGLSTGSIYYHLERMNKYVTKDLRQYRITDEGLRLLSEIGVKSVVSN
;
A
#
# COMPACT_ATOMS: atom_id res chain seq x y z
N MET A 1 12.73 16.84 -10.17
CA MET A 1 13.01 15.54 -10.75
C MET A 1 11.80 14.65 -10.66
N THR A 2 11.08 14.54 -11.75
CA THR A 2 9.82 13.78 -11.78
C THR A 2 10.03 12.31 -11.55
N GLY A 3 11.07 11.71 -12.11
CA GLY A 3 11.31 10.27 -11.96
C GLY A 3 11.55 9.87 -10.52
N GLU A 4 12.31 10.67 -9.79
CA GLU A 4 12.59 10.40 -8.39
C GLU A 4 11.33 10.52 -7.55
N THR A 5 10.49 11.52 -7.83
CA THR A 5 9.23 11.71 -7.11
C THR A 5 8.29 10.54 -7.36
N GLN A 6 8.21 10.07 -8.62
CA GLN A 6 7.35 8.93 -8.96
C GLN A 6 7.82 7.65 -8.29
N LEU A 7 9.13 7.44 -8.23
CA LEU A 7 9.68 6.26 -7.58
C LEU A 7 9.38 6.26 -6.09
N ARG A 8 9.51 7.42 -5.45
CA ARG A 8 9.21 7.56 -4.03
C ARG A 8 7.73 7.30 -3.75
N ALA A 9 6.85 7.84 -4.59
CA ALA A 9 5.42 7.63 -4.45
C ALA A 9 5.07 6.14 -4.60
N ARG A 10 5.70 5.46 -5.55
CA ARG A 10 5.47 4.04 -5.75
C ARG A 10 5.89 3.23 -4.52
N ARG A 11 7.06 3.54 -3.99
CA ARG A 11 7.55 2.85 -2.78
C ARG A 11 6.61 3.05 -1.60
N THR A 12 6.13 4.27 -1.43
CA THR A 12 5.21 4.59 -0.35
C THR A 12 3.91 3.81 -0.49
N ARG A 13 3.36 3.73 -1.72
CA ARG A 13 2.12 3.00 -1.96
C ARG A 13 2.29 1.50 -1.73
N ILE A 14 3.43 0.94 -2.13
CA ILE A 14 3.73 -0.46 -1.88
C ILE A 14 3.83 -0.71 -0.37
N LYS A 15 4.42 0.20 0.37
CA LYS A 15 4.54 0.10 1.81
C LYS A 15 3.16 0.02 2.46
N ILE A 16 2.23 0.86 2.00
CA ILE A 16 0.87 0.85 2.51
C ILE A 16 0.19 -0.49 2.19
N LEU A 17 0.32 -0.96 0.95
CA LEU A 17 -0.28 -2.24 0.54
C LEU A 17 0.26 -3.39 1.37
N LYS A 18 1.56 -3.43 1.61
CA LYS A 18 2.15 -4.48 2.43
C LYS A 18 1.63 -4.45 3.86
N ALA A 19 1.44 -3.25 4.41
CA ALA A 19 0.90 -3.12 5.76
C ALA A 19 -0.51 -3.70 5.85
N ILE A 20 -1.36 -3.36 4.88
CA ILE A 20 -2.74 -3.86 4.88
C ILE A 20 -2.76 -5.37 4.69
N ALA A 21 -1.96 -5.88 3.75
CA ALA A 21 -1.90 -7.32 3.49
C ALA A 21 -1.42 -8.08 4.71
N GLY A 22 -0.45 -7.53 5.42
CA GLY A 22 0.10 -8.16 6.62
C GLY A 22 -0.85 -8.16 7.80
N LEU A 23 -1.89 -7.31 7.75
CA LEU A 23 -2.89 -7.21 8.81
C LEU A 23 -4.19 -7.93 8.42
N ASN A 24 -4.06 -9.11 7.84
CA ASN A 24 -5.18 -9.95 7.41
C ASN A 24 -6.01 -9.30 6.30
N ARG A 25 -5.33 -8.56 5.43
CA ARG A 25 -5.92 -7.94 4.24
C ARG A 25 -6.89 -6.80 4.56
N SER A 26 -6.99 -6.39 5.81
CA SER A 26 -7.88 -5.32 6.24
C SER A 26 -7.28 -4.61 7.42
N ALA A 27 -7.23 -3.28 7.38
CA ALA A 27 -6.60 -2.50 8.43
C ALA A 27 -7.32 -1.17 8.61
N GLY A 28 -7.41 -0.74 9.88
CA GLY A 28 -7.89 0.59 10.18
C GLY A 28 -6.81 1.63 9.90
N PHE A 29 -7.19 2.89 9.87
CA PHE A 29 -6.26 3.96 9.55
C PHE A 29 -5.08 4.01 10.53
N SER A 30 -5.35 3.93 11.81
CA SER A 30 -4.26 4.01 12.81
C SER A 30 -3.33 2.81 12.72
N GLU A 31 -3.84 1.65 12.35
CA GLU A 31 -3.01 0.47 12.15
C GLU A 31 -2.05 0.66 10.98
N ILE A 32 -2.56 1.26 9.89
CA ILE A 32 -1.71 1.55 8.73
C ILE A 32 -0.63 2.56 9.12
N ARG A 33 -1.01 3.59 9.85
CA ARG A 33 -0.07 4.60 10.30
C ARG A 33 1.02 4.01 11.18
N ASP A 34 0.62 3.17 12.13
CA ASP A 34 1.59 2.53 13.03
C ASP A 34 2.52 1.59 12.29
N ALA A 35 1.99 0.84 11.33
CA ALA A 35 2.79 -0.13 10.58
C ALA A 35 3.74 0.54 9.59
N THR A 36 3.38 1.69 9.04
CA THR A 36 4.16 2.33 7.99
C THR A 36 5.03 3.48 8.50
N GLY A 37 4.65 4.11 9.61
CA GLY A 37 5.33 5.30 10.09
C GLY A 37 5.06 6.55 9.26
N LEU A 38 4.11 6.48 8.34
CA LEU A 38 3.78 7.61 7.48
C LEU A 38 2.87 8.61 8.20
N SER A 39 2.91 9.87 7.74
CA SER A 39 2.03 10.89 8.28
C SER A 39 0.60 10.68 7.83
N THR A 40 -0.35 11.23 8.57
CA THR A 40 -1.76 11.16 8.26
C THR A 40 -2.06 11.69 6.85
N GLY A 41 -1.49 12.84 6.51
CA GLY A 41 -1.71 13.44 5.19
C GLY A 41 -1.16 12.58 4.06
N SER A 42 0.01 11.99 4.28
CA SER A 42 0.63 11.12 3.28
C SER A 42 -0.23 9.89 3.01
N ILE A 43 -0.75 9.28 4.08
CA ILE A 43 -1.59 8.07 3.93
C ILE A 43 -2.86 8.40 3.16
N TYR A 44 -3.58 9.46 3.54
CA TYR A 44 -4.80 9.84 2.82
C TYR A 44 -4.52 10.18 1.37
N TYR A 45 -3.44 10.91 1.12
CA TYR A 45 -3.06 11.29 -0.23
C TYR A 45 -2.88 10.06 -1.12
N HIS A 46 -2.16 9.06 -0.62
CA HIS A 46 -1.88 7.87 -1.41
C HIS A 46 -3.10 6.94 -1.49
N LEU A 47 -3.86 6.80 -0.42
CA LEU A 47 -5.05 5.96 -0.45
C LEU A 47 -6.06 6.43 -1.49
N GLU A 48 -6.23 7.74 -1.64
CA GLU A 48 -7.11 8.29 -2.66
C GLU A 48 -6.70 7.89 -4.07
N ARG A 49 -5.38 7.74 -4.28
CA ARG A 49 -4.84 7.42 -5.59
C ARG A 49 -4.68 5.94 -5.83
N MET A 50 -5.04 5.13 -4.85
CA MET A 50 -4.92 3.67 -4.92
C MET A 50 -6.26 2.97 -4.89
N ASN A 51 -7.32 3.63 -5.36
CA ASN A 51 -8.66 3.05 -5.27
C ASN A 51 -8.83 1.76 -6.07
N LYS A 52 -7.90 1.46 -6.96
CA LYS A 52 -7.86 0.19 -7.68
C LYS A 52 -7.33 -0.95 -6.79
N TYR A 53 -6.45 -0.62 -5.88
CA TYR A 53 -5.74 -1.61 -5.06
C TYR A 53 -6.27 -1.70 -3.63
N VAL A 54 -6.94 -0.66 -3.16
CA VAL A 54 -7.47 -0.61 -1.80
C VAL A 54 -8.88 -0.05 -1.84
N THR A 55 -9.79 -0.69 -1.13
CA THR A 55 -11.15 -0.22 -0.99
C THR A 55 -11.44 0.05 0.47
N LYS A 56 -12.31 1.01 0.75
CA LYS A 56 -12.71 1.32 2.11
C LYS A 56 -14.05 0.66 2.41
N ASP A 57 -14.10 -0.08 3.50
CA ASP A 57 -15.30 -0.78 3.94
C ASP A 57 -15.54 -0.40 5.40
N LEU A 58 -16.53 0.45 5.66
CA LEU A 58 -16.80 1.01 6.97
C LEU A 58 -15.57 1.77 7.47
N ARG A 59 -14.91 1.30 8.52
CA ARG A 59 -13.75 1.96 9.09
C ARG A 59 -12.44 1.26 8.72
N GLN A 60 -12.52 0.30 7.83
CA GLN A 60 -11.36 -0.51 7.46
C GLN A 60 -10.98 -0.27 6.01
N TYR A 61 -9.69 -0.35 5.74
CA TYR A 61 -9.16 -0.34 4.39
C TYR A 61 -8.79 -1.77 4.02
N ARG A 62 -9.32 -2.25 2.91
CA ARG A 62 -9.15 -3.63 2.49
C ARG A 62 -8.39 -3.66 1.18
N ILE A 63 -7.41 -4.57 1.07
CA ILE A 63 -6.68 -4.74 -0.17
C ILE A 63 -7.54 -5.52 -1.16
N THR A 64 -7.53 -5.07 -2.42
CA THR A 64 -8.29 -5.73 -3.49
C THR A 64 -7.47 -6.86 -4.10
N ASP A 65 -8.12 -7.67 -4.94
CA ASP A 65 -7.41 -8.73 -5.68
C ASP A 65 -6.29 -8.15 -6.53
N GLU A 66 -6.52 -6.97 -7.12
CA GLU A 66 -5.48 -6.32 -7.91
C GLU A 66 -4.33 -5.86 -7.04
N GLY A 67 -4.62 -5.41 -5.82
CA GLY A 67 -3.56 -5.06 -4.87
C GLY A 67 -2.74 -6.26 -4.47
N LEU A 68 -3.39 -7.40 -4.23
CA LEU A 68 -2.69 -8.64 -3.92
C LEU A 68 -1.84 -9.11 -5.08
N ARG A 69 -2.36 -8.98 -6.29
CA ARG A 69 -1.63 -9.36 -7.50
C ARG A 69 -0.38 -8.51 -7.67
N LEU A 70 -0.50 -7.21 -7.43
CA LEU A 70 0.64 -6.31 -7.51
C LEU A 70 1.73 -6.72 -6.53
N LEU A 71 1.35 -6.99 -5.29
CA LEU A 71 2.32 -7.43 -4.28
C LEU A 71 2.95 -8.77 -4.64
N SER A 72 2.16 -9.68 -5.20
CA SER A 72 2.66 -10.97 -5.64
C SER A 72 3.72 -10.82 -6.73
N GLU A 73 3.47 -9.94 -7.68
CA GLU A 73 4.43 -9.68 -8.76
C GLU A 73 5.74 -9.11 -8.23
N ILE A 74 5.64 -8.20 -7.27
CA ILE A 74 6.82 -7.61 -6.65
C ILE A 74 7.59 -8.65 -5.87
N GLY A 75 6.89 -9.51 -5.13
CA GLY A 75 7.51 -10.60 -4.38
C GLY A 75 8.24 -11.58 -5.28
N VAL A 76 7.62 -11.93 -6.41
CA VAL A 76 8.24 -12.84 -7.38
C VAL A 76 9.51 -12.22 -7.95
N LYS A 77 9.46 -10.93 -8.29
CA LYS A 77 10.64 -10.23 -8.79
C LYS A 77 11.75 -10.21 -7.76
N SER A 78 11.40 -10.01 -6.50
CA SER A 78 12.40 -10.01 -5.42
C SER A 78 13.07 -11.36 -5.29
N VAL A 79 12.30 -12.44 -5.39
CA VAL A 79 12.83 -13.80 -5.29
C VAL A 79 13.74 -14.11 -6.48
N VAL A 80 13.31 -13.70 -7.67
CA VAL A 80 14.10 -13.97 -8.89
C VAL A 80 15.43 -13.23 -8.88
N SER A 81 15.45 -12.02 -8.31
CA SER A 81 16.68 -11.25 -8.31
C SER A 81 17.72 -11.78 -7.31
N ASN A 82 17.34 -12.69 -6.49
CA ASN A 82 18.29 -13.36 -5.60
C ASN A 82 18.98 -14.49 -6.35
#